data_6dc378a25b752a1aee207656fba0b883
#
_entry.id   6dc378a25b752a1aee207656fba0b883
#
_cell.length_a   1.000
_cell.length_b   1.000
_cell.length_c   1.000
_cell.angle_alpha   90.00
_cell.angle_beta   90.00
_cell.angle_gamma   90.00
#
_symmetry.space_group_name_H-M   'P 1'
#
loop_
_entity.id
_entity.type
_entity.pdbx_description
1 polymer ?
#
loop_
_entity_poly.entity_id
_entity_poly.type
_entity_poly.pdbx_seq_one_letter_code
_entity_poly.pdbx_strand_id
1 'polypeptide(L)'
;MKKGNKYGTHRVIEPKGVLPQPANKIDNNMDEIYDNEILIDVQTLNVDSASFTDISNRANHDPEKIKEIMFDIVAKQGKHRNPWTGSGGMLLGTVEKIGDALIGKTDLKVGDKIATLVSLSLTPLRIDK
;
A
#
# COMPACT_ATOMS: atom_id res chain seq x y z
N MET A 1 -16.60 -7.82 11.78
CA MET A 1 -15.30 -7.32 11.27
C MET A 1 -14.20 -7.80 12.20
N LYS A 2 -13.14 -8.37 11.64
CA LYS A 2 -12.02 -8.89 12.43
C LYS A 2 -11.22 -7.76 13.09
N LYS A 3 -10.65 -8.07 14.25
CA LYS A 3 -9.83 -7.11 15.00
C LYS A 3 -8.41 -7.06 14.42
N GLY A 4 -7.95 -5.85 14.08
CA GLY A 4 -6.59 -5.62 13.60
C GLY A 4 -5.60 -5.36 14.74
N ASN A 5 -4.31 -5.57 14.44
CA ASN A 5 -3.23 -5.23 15.35
C ASN A 5 -2.86 -3.76 15.17
N LYS A 6 -2.58 -3.05 16.28
CA LYS A 6 -2.27 -1.62 16.24
C LYS A 6 -1.01 -1.28 15.42
N TYR A 7 -0.12 -2.25 15.23
CA TYR A 7 1.10 -2.07 14.42
C TYR A 7 0.97 -2.60 13.00
N GLY A 8 -0.23 -3.09 12.61
CA GLY A 8 -0.45 -3.62 11.26
C GLY A 8 0.13 -5.01 11.00
N THR A 9 0.64 -5.70 12.04
CA THR A 9 1.29 -7.00 11.87
C THR A 9 0.32 -8.11 11.44
N HIS A 10 -0.98 -7.92 11.61
CA HIS A 10 -1.99 -8.88 11.16
C HIS A 10 -2.01 -9.06 9.63
N ARG A 11 -1.50 -8.10 8.87
CA ARG A 11 -1.39 -8.17 7.41
C ARG A 11 -0.07 -8.79 6.94
N VAL A 12 0.89 -8.98 7.83
CA VAL A 12 2.21 -9.50 7.46
C VAL A 12 2.14 -10.99 7.24
N ILE A 13 2.53 -11.43 6.03
CA ILE A 13 2.57 -12.83 5.66
C ILE A 13 3.98 -13.40 5.88
N GLU A 14 5.02 -12.66 5.46
CA GLU A 14 6.40 -13.16 5.51
C GLU A 14 7.39 -12.00 5.73
N PRO A 15 8.29 -12.11 6.72
CA PRO A 15 8.26 -13.07 7.84
C PRO A 15 7.23 -12.66 8.91
N LYS A 16 6.54 -13.63 9.47
CA LYS A 16 5.52 -13.36 10.49
C LYS A 16 6.12 -12.68 11.71
N GLY A 17 5.36 -11.73 12.30
CA GLY A 17 5.75 -11.04 13.51
C GLY A 17 6.58 -9.79 13.32
N VAL A 18 7.02 -9.49 12.09
CA VAL A 18 7.71 -8.21 11.80
C VAL A 18 6.70 -7.13 11.45
N LEU A 19 7.16 -5.87 11.50
CA LEU A 19 6.36 -4.74 11.07
C LEU A 19 6.15 -4.77 9.55
N PRO A 20 5.06 -4.14 9.03
CA PRO A 20 4.79 -4.18 7.59
C PRO A 20 5.89 -3.63 6.71
N GLN A 21 6.64 -2.61 7.15
CA GLN A 21 7.67 -2.00 6.31
C GLN A 21 8.80 -2.95 5.92
N PRO A 22 9.44 -3.68 6.86
CA PRO A 22 10.50 -4.63 6.49
C PRO A 22 9.96 -5.95 5.97
N ALA A 23 8.67 -6.19 6.02
CA ALA A 23 8.09 -7.45 5.56
C ALA A 23 8.29 -7.65 4.05
N ASN A 24 8.58 -8.87 3.64
CA ASN A 24 8.73 -9.23 2.24
C ASN A 24 7.39 -9.40 1.53
N LYS A 25 6.36 -9.77 2.29
CA LYS A 25 5.02 -9.98 1.75
C LYS A 25 3.96 -9.63 2.78
N ILE A 26 2.95 -8.89 2.36
CA ILE A 26 1.79 -8.55 3.19
C ILE A 26 0.49 -8.89 2.46
N ASP A 27 -0.58 -9.08 3.23
CA ASP A 27 -1.90 -9.42 2.72
C ASP A 27 -2.57 -8.15 2.17
N ASN A 28 -2.92 -8.18 0.88
CA ASN A 28 -3.62 -7.09 0.21
C ASN A 28 -5.05 -7.47 -0.21
N ASN A 29 -5.69 -8.37 0.52
CA ASN A 29 -7.10 -8.68 0.28
C ASN A 29 -7.96 -7.46 0.63
N MET A 30 -8.55 -6.84 -0.38
CA MET A 30 -9.35 -5.63 -0.24
C MET A 30 -10.84 -5.91 -0.07
N ASP A 31 -11.26 -7.15 -0.22
CA ASP A 31 -12.66 -7.55 -0.03
C ASP A 31 -13.07 -7.55 1.43
N GLU A 32 -12.10 -7.69 2.33
CA GLU A 32 -12.31 -7.71 3.77
C GLU A 32 -11.30 -6.81 4.46
N ILE A 33 -11.77 -5.80 5.20
CA ILE A 33 -10.90 -4.94 6.01
C ILE A 33 -11.05 -5.28 7.48
N TYR A 34 -10.00 -5.00 8.25
CA TYR A 34 -10.00 -5.15 9.70
C TYR A 34 -10.53 -3.89 10.37
N ASP A 35 -10.91 -3.99 11.65
CA ASP A 35 -11.59 -2.91 12.39
C ASP A 35 -10.77 -1.63 12.54
N ASN A 36 -9.45 -1.70 12.42
CA ASN A 36 -8.54 -0.56 12.54
C ASN A 36 -7.92 -0.14 11.20
N GLU A 37 -8.57 -0.46 10.09
CA GLU A 37 -8.08 -0.14 8.76
C GLU A 37 -9.03 0.82 8.05
N ILE A 38 -8.48 1.53 7.06
CA ILE A 38 -9.24 2.38 6.15
C ILE A 38 -8.99 1.88 4.74
N LEU A 39 -10.07 1.58 4.02
CA LEU A 39 -9.99 1.20 2.61
C LEU A 39 -10.09 2.45 1.76
N ILE A 40 -9.14 2.62 0.85
CA ILE A 40 -9.03 3.79 0.00
C ILE A 40 -9.12 3.37 -1.46
N ASP A 41 -10.01 4.04 -2.21
CA ASP A 41 -10.04 3.94 -3.66
C ASP A 41 -8.97 4.87 -4.21
N VAL A 42 -7.89 4.29 -4.69
CA VAL A 42 -6.70 5.04 -5.12
C VAL A 42 -6.93 5.68 -6.48
N GLN A 43 -6.65 6.98 -6.57
CA GLN A 43 -6.73 7.73 -7.82
C GLN A 43 -5.35 7.98 -8.41
N THR A 44 -4.35 8.23 -7.57
CA THR A 44 -2.99 8.52 -8.01
C THR A 44 -1.98 7.93 -7.03
N LEU A 45 -0.99 7.23 -7.55
CA LEU A 45 0.19 6.82 -6.80
C LEU A 45 1.34 7.78 -7.11
N ASN A 46 1.99 8.27 -6.06
CA ASN A 46 3.16 9.11 -6.18
C ASN A 46 4.36 8.34 -5.66
N VAL A 47 5.11 7.74 -6.57
CA VAL A 47 6.25 6.87 -6.24
C VAL A 47 7.48 7.74 -5.94
N ASP A 48 8.21 7.41 -4.86
CA ASP A 48 9.42 8.14 -4.49
C ASP A 48 10.40 8.20 -5.66
N SER A 49 11.10 9.33 -5.79
CA SER A 49 12.04 9.55 -6.91
C SER A 49 13.14 8.50 -6.97
N ALA A 50 13.67 8.08 -5.82
CA ALA A 50 14.69 7.03 -5.77
C ALA A 50 14.15 5.71 -6.34
N SER A 51 12.93 5.32 -5.96
CA SER A 51 12.28 4.11 -6.45
C SER A 51 11.98 4.23 -7.95
N PHE A 52 11.41 5.34 -8.38
CA PHE A 52 11.05 5.55 -9.79
C PHE A 52 12.29 5.56 -10.68
N THR A 53 13.35 6.26 -10.27
CA THR A 53 14.60 6.33 -11.03
C THR A 53 15.21 4.94 -11.20
N ASP A 54 15.26 4.15 -10.13
CA ASP A 54 15.78 2.78 -10.19
C ASP A 54 14.95 1.91 -11.16
N ILE A 55 13.62 1.93 -11.03
CA ILE A 55 12.73 1.13 -11.88
C ILE A 55 12.85 1.59 -13.35
N SER A 56 12.87 2.91 -13.59
CA SER A 56 13.01 3.47 -14.92
C SER A 56 14.32 3.03 -15.60
N ASN A 57 15.43 3.02 -14.85
CA ASN A 57 16.71 2.56 -15.35
C ASN A 57 16.69 1.07 -15.69
N ARG A 58 16.07 0.24 -14.85
CA ARG A 58 15.93 -1.20 -15.10
C ARG A 58 15.06 -1.50 -16.33
N ALA A 59 14.12 -0.62 -16.62
CA ALA A 59 13.20 -0.74 -17.75
C ALA A 59 13.70 -0.02 -19.01
N ASN A 60 14.92 0.51 -18.99
CA ASN A 60 15.48 1.33 -20.08
C ASN A 60 14.57 2.50 -20.47
N HIS A 61 13.91 3.11 -19.46
CA HIS A 61 13.01 4.25 -19.60
C HIS A 61 11.73 3.95 -20.43
N ASP A 62 11.42 2.67 -20.67
CA ASP A 62 10.20 2.27 -21.40
C ASP A 62 8.99 2.29 -20.44
N PRO A 63 7.97 3.15 -20.70
CA PRO A 63 6.80 3.25 -19.82
C PRO A 63 6.05 1.93 -19.61
N GLU A 64 5.94 1.09 -20.63
CA GLU A 64 5.24 -0.19 -20.52
C GLU A 64 6.01 -1.17 -19.61
N LYS A 65 7.34 -1.20 -19.73
CA LYS A 65 8.18 -2.03 -18.86
C LYS A 65 8.18 -1.51 -17.43
N ILE A 66 8.13 -0.19 -17.23
CA ILE A 66 8.01 0.41 -15.89
C ILE A 66 6.73 -0.09 -15.23
N LYS A 67 5.59 -0.07 -15.94
CA LYS A 67 4.31 -0.59 -15.44
C LYS A 67 4.42 -2.07 -15.08
N GLU A 68 5.01 -2.88 -15.94
CA GLU A 68 5.17 -4.32 -15.70
C GLU A 68 5.96 -4.59 -14.41
N ILE A 69 7.05 -3.85 -14.19
CA ILE A 69 7.86 -4.00 -12.98
C ILE A 69 7.04 -3.62 -11.74
N MET A 70 6.31 -2.52 -11.79
CA MET A 70 5.48 -2.06 -10.66
C MET A 70 4.36 -3.05 -10.36
N PHE A 71 3.65 -3.54 -11.38
CA PHE A 71 2.61 -4.55 -11.20
C PHE A 71 3.17 -5.83 -10.57
N ASP A 72 4.35 -6.27 -11.01
CA ASP A 72 5.00 -7.46 -10.50
C ASP A 72 5.39 -7.30 -9.02
N ILE A 73 5.93 -6.13 -8.64
CA ILE A 73 6.28 -5.83 -7.26
C ILE A 73 5.04 -5.94 -6.36
N VAL A 74 3.94 -5.31 -6.75
CA VAL A 74 2.71 -5.33 -5.96
C VAL A 74 2.10 -6.74 -5.91
N ALA A 75 2.12 -7.47 -7.02
CA ALA A 75 1.58 -8.83 -7.07
C ALA A 75 2.34 -9.77 -6.14
N LYS A 76 3.68 -9.63 -6.04
CA LYS A 76 4.52 -10.50 -5.22
C LYS A 76 4.52 -10.10 -3.75
N GLN A 77 4.49 -8.80 -3.44
CA GLN A 77 4.65 -8.32 -2.08
C GLN A 77 3.34 -7.90 -1.41
N GLY A 78 2.29 -7.62 -2.19
CA GLY A 78 1.05 -7.06 -1.66
C GLY A 78 1.16 -5.59 -1.30
N LYS A 79 2.26 -4.95 -1.68
CA LYS A 79 2.57 -3.54 -1.43
C LYS A 79 3.60 -3.05 -2.45
N HIS A 80 3.71 -1.72 -2.61
CA HIS A 80 4.75 -1.15 -3.45
C HIS A 80 5.96 -0.75 -2.59
N ARG A 81 6.89 -1.67 -2.43
CA ARG A 81 8.21 -1.41 -1.87
C ARG A 81 9.24 -1.85 -2.89
N ASN A 82 10.03 -0.90 -3.38
CA ASN A 82 11.08 -1.23 -4.35
C ASN A 82 12.08 -2.21 -3.69
N PRO A 83 12.22 -3.45 -4.21
CA PRO A 83 13.08 -4.44 -3.57
C PRO A 83 14.57 -4.08 -3.60
N TRP A 84 14.97 -3.16 -4.46
CA TRP A 84 16.37 -2.75 -4.59
C TRP A 84 16.69 -1.53 -3.71
N THR A 85 15.79 -0.57 -3.61
CA THR A 85 16.01 0.67 -2.82
C THR A 85 15.32 0.65 -1.46
N GLY A 86 14.31 -0.20 -1.29
CA GLY A 86 13.48 -0.25 -0.08
C GLY A 86 12.48 0.88 0.05
N SER A 87 12.40 1.76 -0.94
CA SER A 87 11.51 2.93 -0.92
C SER A 87 10.14 2.63 -1.52
N GLY A 88 9.17 3.47 -1.25
CA GLY A 88 7.80 3.34 -1.73
C GLY A 88 7.27 4.63 -2.32
N GLY A 89 6.41 5.32 -1.62
CA GLY A 89 5.78 6.54 -2.08
C GLY A 89 4.54 6.87 -1.26
N MET A 90 3.65 7.64 -1.84
CA MET A 90 2.38 8.02 -1.22
C MET A 90 1.25 7.91 -2.24
N LEU A 91 0.00 8.04 -1.79
CA LEU A 91 -1.15 7.98 -2.67
C LEU A 91 -2.13 9.13 -2.43
N LEU A 92 -2.89 9.44 -3.46
CA LEU A 92 -4.08 10.28 -3.39
C LEU A 92 -5.29 9.41 -3.72
N GLY A 93 -6.35 9.56 -2.96
CA GLY A 93 -7.53 8.75 -3.17
C GLY A 93 -8.73 9.22 -2.37
N THR A 94 -9.77 8.40 -2.41
CA THR A 94 -11.04 8.67 -1.73
C THR A 94 -11.30 7.56 -0.72
N VAL A 95 -11.73 7.91 0.48
CA VAL A 95 -12.07 6.94 1.53
C VAL A 95 -13.31 6.15 1.09
N GLU A 96 -13.18 4.83 1.01
CA GLU A 96 -14.26 3.93 0.62
C GLU A 96 -14.93 3.24 1.82
N LYS A 97 -14.13 2.79 2.78
CA LYS A 97 -14.61 2.17 4.01
C LYS A 97 -13.71 2.53 5.18
N ILE A 98 -14.29 2.59 6.38
CA ILE A 98 -13.57 2.84 7.61
C ILE A 98 -13.84 1.67 8.57
N GLY A 99 -12.78 1.11 9.17
CA GLY A 99 -12.90 0.04 10.14
C GLY A 99 -13.71 0.45 11.37
N ASP A 100 -14.49 -0.47 11.94
CA ASP A 100 -15.43 -0.19 13.02
C ASP A 100 -14.75 0.44 14.26
N ALA A 101 -13.51 0.04 14.57
CA ALA A 101 -12.80 0.58 15.71
C ALA A 101 -12.38 2.04 15.54
N LEU A 102 -12.37 2.56 14.31
CA LEU A 102 -11.98 3.93 13.99
C LEU A 102 -13.17 4.88 13.90
N ILE A 103 -14.38 4.37 13.81
CA ILE A 103 -15.58 5.20 13.72
C ILE A 103 -15.71 6.01 15.02
N GLY A 104 -15.79 7.34 14.88
CA GLY A 104 -15.83 8.25 16.00
C GLY A 104 -14.45 8.62 16.58
N LYS A 105 -13.38 7.97 16.12
CA LYS A 105 -11.99 8.29 16.55
C LYS A 105 -11.21 9.06 15.51
N THR A 106 -11.77 9.22 14.32
CA THR A 106 -11.17 10.01 13.23
C THR A 106 -12.23 10.93 12.65
N ASP A 107 -11.78 12.07 12.12
CA ASP A 107 -12.66 13.02 11.45
C ASP A 107 -12.93 12.62 9.99
N LEU A 108 -12.26 11.58 9.49
CA LEU A 108 -12.46 11.10 8.13
C LEU A 108 -13.82 10.46 7.96
N LYS A 109 -14.41 10.65 6.79
CA LYS A 109 -15.70 10.08 6.40
C LYS A 109 -15.57 9.42 5.04
N VAL A 110 -16.41 8.43 4.78
CA VAL A 110 -16.53 7.82 3.45
C VAL A 110 -16.83 8.91 2.43
N GLY A 111 -16.06 8.93 1.35
CA GLY A 111 -16.16 9.94 0.30
C GLY A 111 -15.16 11.09 0.43
N ASP A 112 -14.43 11.18 1.54
CA ASP A 112 -13.39 12.21 1.70
C ASP A 112 -12.20 11.93 0.79
N LYS A 113 -11.68 12.99 0.17
CA LYS A 113 -10.43 12.91 -0.60
C LYS A 113 -9.27 13.09 0.36
N ILE A 114 -8.26 12.22 0.23
CA ILE A 114 -7.11 12.23 1.12
C ILE A 114 -5.80 12.04 0.36
N ALA A 115 -4.72 12.48 1.00
CA ALA A 115 -3.35 12.14 0.63
C ALA A 115 -2.72 11.45 1.82
N THR A 116 -2.07 10.30 1.61
CA THR A 116 -1.43 9.59 2.73
C THR A 116 -0.01 10.09 2.93
N LEU A 117 0.39 10.16 4.20
CA LEU A 117 1.79 10.36 4.56
C LEU A 117 2.47 9.02 4.88
N VAL A 118 1.69 7.96 4.93
CA VAL A 118 2.18 6.62 5.18
C VAL A 118 2.80 6.09 3.90
N SER A 119 4.03 5.56 3.99
CA SER A 119 4.75 5.04 2.83
C SER A 119 4.03 3.83 2.21
N LEU A 120 4.03 3.75 0.89
CA LEU A 120 3.54 2.58 0.16
C LEU A 120 4.34 1.32 0.50
N SER A 121 5.55 1.48 1.04
CA SER A 121 6.41 0.35 1.43
C SER A 121 5.84 -0.48 2.58
N LEU A 122 4.83 0.04 3.29
CA LEU A 122 4.17 -0.66 4.40
C LEU A 122 2.65 -0.72 4.26
N THR A 123 2.10 -0.24 3.16
CA THR A 123 0.66 -0.15 2.93
C THR A 123 0.21 -1.27 2.00
N PRO A 124 -0.75 -2.14 2.42
CA PRO A 124 -1.34 -3.11 1.50
C PRO A 124 -1.90 -2.41 0.27
N LEU A 125 -1.56 -2.90 -0.91
CA LEU A 125 -1.92 -2.25 -2.17
C LEU A 125 -2.30 -3.31 -3.20
N ARG A 126 -3.39 -3.05 -3.93
CA ARG A 126 -3.79 -3.84 -5.08
C ARG A 126 -3.88 -2.92 -6.29
N ILE A 127 -3.24 -3.31 -7.39
CA ILE A 127 -3.28 -2.57 -8.65
C ILE A 127 -3.88 -3.47 -9.72
N ASP A 128 -4.98 -3.04 -10.30
CA ASP A 128 -5.68 -3.79 -11.36
C ASP A 128 -5.36 -3.25 -12.75
N LYS A 129 -4.77 -2.05 -12.81
CA LYS A 129 -4.41 -1.38 -14.07
C LYS A 129 -3.10 -0.62 -13.95
#